data_828e6217d88af4f35477a2f361d818d7
#
_entry.id   828e6217d88af4f35477a2f361d818d7
#
_cell.length_a   1.000
_cell.length_b   1.000
_cell.length_c   1.000
_cell.angle_alpha   90.00
_cell.angle_beta   90.00
_cell.angle_gamma   90.00
#
_symmetry.space_group_name_H-M   'P 1'
#
loop_
_entity.id
_entity.type
_entity.pdbx_description
1 polymer ?
#
loop_
_entity_poly.entity_id
_entity_poly.type
_entity_poly.pdbx_seq_one_letter_code
_entity_poly.pdbx_strand_id
1 'polypeptide(L)'
;GVIVFCNDNNECVPVTVKQTGANATLSVSPASMTFTAKSESKTFTVTSNTDWTMTSDAAWVKLSATDGSGNAQVTVTAEENTATKQRIATITLKTKDGKTTATVKLSQNGADIIFRIDGDNREYKVEAEGGEIQFFVIHNIECYLKKNPEWVILDNMQTYNGATCYKLKVLPNTSTSERGGIIVI
;
A
#
# COMPACT_ATOMS: atom_id res chain seq x y z
N GLY A 1 -2.80 13.42 49.91
CA GLY A 1 -2.33 13.12 51.27
C GLY A 1 -3.09 13.93 52.30
N VAL A 2 -3.07 13.48 53.52
CA VAL A 2 -3.62 14.21 54.67
C VAL A 2 -2.48 14.43 55.64
N ILE A 3 -2.28 15.66 56.06
CA ILE A 3 -1.38 16.05 57.16
C ILE A 3 -2.30 16.34 58.36
N VAL A 4 -1.95 15.77 59.53
CA VAL A 4 -2.72 15.93 60.73
C VAL A 4 -1.87 16.71 61.74
N PHE A 5 -2.39 17.83 62.20
CA PHE A 5 -1.80 18.64 63.27
C PHE A 5 -2.56 18.36 64.53
N CYS A 6 -1.83 17.96 65.59
CA CYS A 6 -2.39 17.70 66.91
C CYS A 6 -1.76 18.63 67.94
N ASN A 7 -2.55 19.08 68.98
CA ASN A 7 -2.08 19.80 70.13
C ASN A 7 -1.71 18.80 71.27
N ASP A 8 -1.18 19.31 72.36
CA ASP A 8 -0.77 18.53 73.52
C ASP A 8 -1.92 17.78 74.22
N ASN A 9 -3.18 18.14 73.90
CA ASN A 9 -4.40 17.51 74.43
C ASN A 9 -4.94 16.44 73.47
N ASN A 10 -4.18 16.07 72.43
CA ASN A 10 -4.60 15.11 71.38
C ASN A 10 -5.77 15.56 70.50
N GLU A 11 -6.07 16.87 70.45
CA GLU A 11 -7.02 17.41 69.51
C GLU A 11 -6.31 17.59 68.17
N CYS A 12 -6.84 16.95 67.10
CA CYS A 12 -6.19 16.87 65.80
C CYS A 12 -6.99 17.54 64.70
N VAL A 13 -6.36 18.34 63.85
CA VAL A 13 -6.94 18.99 62.69
C VAL A 13 -6.33 18.43 61.42
N PRO A 14 -7.08 17.73 60.57
CA PRO A 14 -6.59 17.24 59.31
C PRO A 14 -6.52 18.34 58.27
N VAL A 15 -5.42 18.44 57.54
CA VAL A 15 -5.23 19.26 56.34
C VAL A 15 -5.08 18.36 55.13
N THR A 16 -6.02 18.47 54.21
CA THR A 16 -5.94 17.69 52.97
C THR A 16 -5.09 18.43 51.95
N VAL A 17 -4.02 17.78 51.47
CA VAL A 17 -3.21 18.29 50.37
C VAL A 17 -3.58 17.52 49.11
N LYS A 18 -4.00 18.22 48.07
CA LYS A 18 -4.27 17.68 46.70
C LYS A 18 -3.25 18.29 45.77
N GLN A 19 -2.57 17.44 45.00
CA GLN A 19 -1.68 17.83 43.90
C GLN A 19 -2.30 17.33 42.59
N THR A 20 -2.42 18.19 41.62
CA THR A 20 -2.82 17.78 40.28
C THR A 20 -1.70 16.99 39.61
N GLY A 21 -2.03 15.96 38.83
CA GLY A 21 -1.08 15.25 38.00
C GLY A 21 -0.50 16.12 36.89
N ALA A 22 0.64 15.74 36.36
CA ALA A 22 1.21 16.37 35.17
C ALA A 22 0.27 16.17 33.95
N ASN A 23 0.27 17.12 33.04
CA ASN A 23 -0.45 16.96 31.77
C ASN A 23 0.13 15.80 30.97
N ALA A 24 -0.74 15.00 30.35
CA ALA A 24 -0.33 13.94 29.44
C ALA A 24 0.30 14.54 28.18
N THR A 25 1.44 13.97 27.78
CA THR A 25 2.16 14.33 26.54
C THR A 25 2.26 13.11 25.65
N LEU A 26 2.14 13.32 24.33
CA LEU A 26 2.29 12.28 23.33
C LEU A 26 2.77 12.91 22.03
N SER A 27 3.88 12.42 21.50
CA SER A 27 4.43 12.82 20.22
C SER A 27 5.09 11.65 19.50
N VAL A 28 5.30 11.77 18.20
CA VAL A 28 5.90 10.75 17.33
C VAL A 28 6.95 11.38 16.41
N SER A 29 8.00 10.64 16.11
CA SER A 29 9.04 11.07 15.18
C SER A 29 9.66 9.87 14.44
N PRO A 30 9.69 9.88 13.09
CA PRO A 30 9.08 10.86 12.19
C PRO A 30 7.54 10.77 12.17
N ALA A 31 6.85 11.86 11.84
CA ALA A 31 5.41 11.92 11.70
C ALA A 31 4.90 11.49 10.31
N SER A 32 5.82 11.16 9.40
CA SER A 32 5.49 10.61 8.07
C SER A 32 6.58 9.66 7.59
N MET A 33 6.17 8.62 6.85
CA MET A 33 7.08 7.64 6.27
C MET A 33 6.61 7.25 4.87
N THR A 34 7.58 7.08 3.95
CA THR A 34 7.32 6.59 2.59
C THR A 34 7.97 5.22 2.43
N PHE A 35 7.23 4.27 1.86
CA PHE A 35 7.64 2.90 1.59
C PHE A 35 7.73 2.67 0.08
N THR A 36 8.62 1.77 -0.34
CA THR A 36 8.63 1.23 -1.70
C THR A 36 7.40 0.33 -1.92
N ALA A 37 7.17 -0.13 -3.16
CA ALA A 37 6.11 -1.09 -3.43
C ALA A 37 6.33 -2.45 -2.75
N LYS A 38 7.59 -2.83 -2.52
CA LYS A 38 7.95 -4.08 -1.86
C LYS A 38 7.62 -4.05 -0.37
N SER A 39 7.51 -5.24 0.24
CA SER A 39 7.41 -5.33 1.70
C SER A 39 8.65 -4.72 2.35
N GLU A 40 8.43 -3.78 3.27
CA GLU A 40 9.50 -3.01 3.90
C GLU A 40 9.12 -2.65 5.34
N SER A 41 10.12 -2.60 6.23
CA SER A 41 9.93 -2.20 7.63
C SER A 41 10.70 -0.93 7.95
N LYS A 42 10.06 0.00 8.67
CA LYS A 42 10.65 1.23 9.20
C LYS A 42 10.23 1.44 10.64
N THR A 43 10.94 2.29 11.36
CA THR A 43 10.67 2.58 12.77
C THR A 43 10.34 4.05 12.98
N PHE A 44 9.51 4.31 13.99
CA PHE A 44 9.31 5.64 14.56
C PHE A 44 9.40 5.58 16.09
N THR A 45 9.71 6.71 16.69
CA THR A 45 9.79 6.85 18.14
C THR A 45 8.52 7.49 18.68
N VAL A 46 7.96 6.91 19.72
CA VAL A 46 6.90 7.49 20.56
C VAL A 46 7.59 8.16 21.76
N THR A 47 7.22 9.40 22.05
CA THR A 47 7.62 10.11 23.25
C THR A 47 6.37 10.44 24.05
N SER A 48 6.25 9.90 25.26
CA SER A 48 5.09 10.07 26.12
C SER A 48 5.49 10.00 27.60
N ASN A 49 4.72 10.63 28.47
CA ASN A 49 4.82 10.50 29.92
C ASN A 49 3.68 9.65 30.53
N THR A 50 2.92 8.95 29.69
CA THR A 50 1.75 8.15 30.13
C THR A 50 1.56 6.93 29.21
N ASP A 51 0.59 6.08 29.55
CA ASP A 51 0.15 4.97 28.72
C ASP A 51 -0.53 5.50 27.44
N TRP A 52 -0.36 4.76 26.34
CA TRP A 52 -0.92 5.08 25.03
C TRP A 52 -1.36 3.81 24.30
N THR A 53 -2.27 3.99 23.37
CA THR A 53 -2.69 2.97 22.40
C THR A 53 -2.54 3.49 20.99
N MET A 54 -2.40 2.59 20.02
CA MET A 54 -2.35 2.97 18.60
C MET A 54 -3.14 2.02 17.72
N THR A 55 -3.62 2.55 16.61
CA THR A 55 -4.33 1.82 15.56
C THR A 55 -3.90 2.30 14.19
N SER A 56 -3.95 1.41 13.19
CA SER A 56 -3.82 1.75 11.78
C SER A 56 -5.19 1.66 11.11
N ASP A 57 -5.47 2.56 10.18
CA ASP A 57 -6.67 2.54 9.33
C ASP A 57 -6.55 1.60 8.12
N ALA A 58 -5.41 0.90 7.97
CA ALA A 58 -5.11 0.06 6.81
C ALA A 58 -4.60 -1.32 7.21
N ALA A 59 -5.21 -2.37 6.66
CA ALA A 59 -4.88 -3.77 6.95
C ALA A 59 -3.46 -4.18 6.48
N TRP A 60 -2.90 -3.49 5.47
CA TRP A 60 -1.56 -3.74 4.96
C TRP A 60 -0.43 -3.20 5.83
N VAL A 61 -0.76 -2.53 6.94
CA VAL A 61 0.19 -2.00 7.93
C VAL A 61 0.20 -2.91 9.15
N LYS A 62 1.35 -3.49 9.46
CA LYS A 62 1.58 -4.27 10.68
C LYS A 62 2.42 -3.46 11.66
N LEU A 63 2.01 -3.42 12.90
CA LEU A 63 2.68 -2.71 13.99
C LEU A 63 3.30 -3.72 14.95
N SER A 64 4.52 -3.44 15.42
CA SER A 64 5.20 -4.29 16.43
C SER A 64 4.56 -4.18 17.81
N ALA A 65 3.81 -3.11 18.07
CA ALA A 65 3.03 -2.89 19.29
C ALA A 65 1.78 -2.09 18.97
N THR A 66 0.70 -2.29 19.70
CA THR A 66 -0.56 -1.53 19.59
C THR A 66 -0.85 -0.69 20.84
N ASP A 67 -0.05 -0.87 21.88
CA ASP A 67 -0.09 -0.12 23.14
C ASP A 67 1.28 -0.08 23.78
N GLY A 68 1.45 0.80 24.75
CA GLY A 68 2.69 0.96 25.50
C GLY A 68 2.58 2.02 26.60
N SER A 69 3.67 2.21 27.33
CA SER A 69 3.80 3.21 28.40
C SER A 69 5.11 3.98 28.24
N GLY A 70 5.03 5.30 28.36
CA GLY A 70 6.20 6.16 28.22
C GLY A 70 6.80 6.16 26.80
N ASN A 71 8.10 6.33 26.70
CA ASN A 71 8.82 6.35 25.44
C ASN A 71 8.99 4.93 24.88
N ALA A 72 8.83 4.79 23.57
CA ALA A 72 9.00 3.51 22.87
C ALA A 72 9.46 3.69 21.43
N GLN A 73 10.07 2.66 20.86
CA GLN A 73 10.33 2.55 19.43
C GLN A 73 9.37 1.51 18.85
N VAL A 74 8.67 1.87 17.79
CA VAL A 74 7.69 1.02 17.11
C VAL A 74 8.13 0.76 15.69
N THR A 75 8.12 -0.52 15.31
CA THR A 75 8.38 -0.94 13.93
C THR A 75 7.06 -1.02 13.18
N VAL A 76 7.03 -0.41 12.01
CA VAL A 76 5.94 -0.48 11.03
C VAL A 76 6.42 -1.35 9.88
N THR A 77 5.70 -2.42 9.60
CA THR A 77 5.92 -3.24 8.40
C THR A 77 4.79 -3.02 7.42
N ALA A 78 5.12 -2.53 6.23
CA ALA A 78 4.21 -2.42 5.11
C ALA A 78 4.25 -3.72 4.30
N GLU A 79 3.12 -4.34 4.06
CA GLU A 79 3.00 -5.47 3.12
C GLU A 79 3.20 -5.00 1.67
N GLU A 80 3.58 -5.90 0.76
CA GLU A 80 3.80 -5.57 -0.65
C GLU A 80 2.55 -4.93 -1.28
N ASN A 81 2.74 -3.85 -2.02
CA ASN A 81 1.73 -3.22 -2.86
C ASN A 81 1.88 -3.72 -4.29
N THR A 82 1.08 -4.71 -4.68
CA THR A 82 1.09 -5.26 -6.04
C THR A 82 0.32 -4.40 -7.04
N ALA A 83 -0.49 -3.44 -6.57
CA ALA A 83 -1.15 -2.48 -7.44
C ALA A 83 -0.17 -1.42 -7.95
N THR A 84 -0.38 -0.91 -9.15
CA THR A 84 0.47 0.15 -9.74
C THR A 84 0.18 1.53 -9.15
N LYS A 85 -0.88 1.68 -8.35
CA LYS A 85 -1.24 2.93 -7.67
C LYS A 85 -0.63 3.00 -6.28
N GLN A 86 -0.16 4.18 -5.91
CA GLN A 86 0.24 4.50 -4.54
C GLN A 86 -0.95 4.32 -3.59
N ARG A 87 -0.67 3.86 -2.37
CA ARG A 87 -1.64 3.79 -1.27
C ARG A 87 -1.14 4.53 -0.04
N ILE A 88 -2.07 5.00 0.77
CA ILE A 88 -1.80 5.78 1.98
C ILE A 88 -2.46 5.11 3.18
N ALA A 89 -1.91 5.36 4.36
CA ALA A 89 -2.48 4.96 5.64
C ALA A 89 -2.12 5.96 6.73
N THR A 90 -2.87 5.91 7.83
CA THR A 90 -2.61 6.71 9.01
C THR A 90 -2.57 5.81 10.24
N ILE A 91 -1.50 5.92 11.01
CA ILE A 91 -1.43 5.37 12.35
C ILE A 91 -1.86 6.48 13.30
N THR A 92 -2.85 6.20 14.16
CA THR A 92 -3.33 7.13 15.18
C THR A 92 -2.98 6.59 16.55
N LEU A 93 -2.26 7.41 17.33
CA LEU A 93 -1.94 7.17 18.73
C LEU A 93 -2.82 8.03 19.62
N LYS A 94 -3.21 7.49 20.77
CA LYS A 94 -4.00 8.21 21.79
C LYS A 94 -3.45 7.89 23.18
N THR A 95 -3.40 8.91 24.04
CA THR A 95 -3.18 8.68 25.47
C THR A 95 -4.34 7.91 26.09
N LYS A 96 -4.10 7.19 27.20
CA LYS A 96 -5.12 6.38 27.86
C LYS A 96 -6.37 7.18 28.28
N ASP A 97 -6.22 8.45 28.61
CA ASP A 97 -7.33 9.36 28.93
C ASP A 97 -8.04 9.88 27.65
N GLY A 98 -7.53 9.54 26.46
CA GLY A 98 -8.09 9.92 25.16
C GLY A 98 -7.95 11.40 24.78
N LYS A 99 -7.30 12.22 25.62
CA LYS A 99 -7.26 13.68 25.42
C LYS A 99 -6.17 14.15 24.47
N THR A 100 -5.06 13.40 24.38
CA THR A 100 -3.93 13.74 23.49
C THR A 100 -3.83 12.69 22.41
N THR A 101 -3.65 13.14 21.14
CA THR A 101 -3.49 12.28 19.98
C THR A 101 -2.25 12.69 19.20
N ALA A 102 -1.60 11.70 18.57
CA ALA A 102 -0.53 11.89 17.61
C ALA A 102 -0.78 11.00 16.39
N THR A 103 -0.28 11.38 15.22
CA THR A 103 -0.47 10.60 14.00
C THR A 103 0.83 10.41 13.24
N VAL A 104 0.96 9.25 12.59
CA VAL A 104 2.01 8.99 11.60
C VAL A 104 1.34 8.72 10.26
N LYS A 105 1.68 9.53 9.25
CA LYS A 105 1.18 9.36 7.88
C LYS A 105 2.10 8.44 7.11
N LEU A 106 1.52 7.44 6.46
CA LEU A 106 2.24 6.48 5.64
C LEU A 106 1.84 6.64 4.18
N SER A 107 2.82 6.57 3.29
CA SER A 107 2.60 6.42 1.85
C SER A 107 3.43 5.25 1.35
N GLN A 108 2.84 4.41 0.50
CA GLN A 108 3.55 3.32 -0.14
C GLN A 108 3.39 3.43 -1.65
N ASN A 109 4.50 3.41 -2.38
CA ASN A 109 4.51 3.46 -3.83
C ASN A 109 3.74 2.27 -4.42
N GLY A 110 3.21 2.45 -5.63
CA GLY A 110 2.68 1.35 -6.42
C GLY A 110 3.82 0.52 -7.03
N ALA A 111 3.50 -0.70 -7.45
CA ALA A 111 4.40 -1.54 -8.22
C ALA A 111 4.71 -0.89 -9.58
N ASP A 112 5.88 -1.19 -10.12
CA ASP A 112 6.25 -0.74 -11.46
C ASP A 112 5.27 -1.29 -12.49
N ILE A 113 4.93 -0.48 -13.49
CA ILE A 113 4.08 -0.91 -14.59
C ILE A 113 4.89 -1.88 -15.47
N ILE A 114 4.34 -3.08 -15.63
CA ILE A 114 4.84 -4.07 -16.58
C ILE A 114 3.86 -4.12 -17.75
N PHE A 115 4.37 -3.88 -18.96
CA PHE A 115 3.61 -4.02 -20.20
C PHE A 115 4.59 -4.32 -21.34
N ARG A 116 4.61 -5.57 -21.81
CA ARG A 116 5.51 -6.02 -22.88
C ARG A 116 4.95 -7.25 -23.60
N ILE A 117 5.30 -7.42 -24.84
CA ILE A 117 5.07 -8.67 -25.58
C ILE A 117 6.13 -9.68 -25.11
N ASP A 118 5.71 -10.91 -24.86
CA ASP A 118 6.62 -12.00 -24.49
C ASP A 118 7.43 -12.43 -25.71
N GLY A 119 8.74 -12.57 -25.52
CA GLY A 119 9.70 -12.82 -26.61
C GLY A 119 10.01 -11.57 -27.45
N ASP A 120 10.90 -11.73 -28.42
CA ASP A 120 11.38 -10.63 -29.28
C ASP A 120 10.60 -10.53 -30.60
N ASN A 121 9.64 -11.43 -30.82
CA ASN A 121 8.90 -11.50 -32.09
C ASN A 121 7.81 -10.43 -32.14
N ARG A 122 8.08 -9.33 -32.85
CA ARG A 122 7.14 -8.22 -33.10
C ARG A 122 6.62 -8.19 -34.53
N GLU A 123 7.04 -9.14 -35.35
CA GLU A 123 6.62 -9.29 -36.74
C GLU A 123 6.19 -10.74 -36.98
N TYR A 124 5.00 -10.91 -37.53
CA TYR A 124 4.45 -12.21 -37.92
C TYR A 124 4.22 -12.22 -39.41
N LYS A 125 4.85 -13.18 -40.09
CA LYS A 125 4.64 -13.45 -41.52
C LYS A 125 3.63 -14.56 -41.67
N VAL A 126 2.64 -14.36 -42.51
CA VAL A 126 1.58 -15.33 -42.76
C VAL A 126 1.44 -15.47 -44.29
N GLU A 127 1.26 -16.69 -44.75
CA GLU A 127 1.11 -17.02 -46.15
C GLU A 127 -0.19 -16.46 -46.75
N ALA A 128 -0.30 -16.44 -48.08
CA ALA A 128 -1.47 -15.81 -48.78
C ALA A 128 -2.80 -16.48 -48.42
N GLU A 129 -2.81 -17.75 -48.06
CA GLU A 129 -3.97 -18.52 -47.62
C GLU A 129 -4.54 -18.05 -46.28
N GLY A 130 -3.78 -17.22 -45.58
CA GLY A 130 -4.09 -16.81 -44.21
C GLY A 130 -3.58 -17.82 -43.17
N GLY A 131 -4.01 -17.65 -41.92
CA GLY A 131 -3.56 -18.53 -40.86
C GLY A 131 -3.89 -17.97 -39.46
N GLU A 132 -3.22 -18.48 -38.48
CA GLU A 132 -3.35 -18.03 -37.10
C GLU A 132 -2.02 -17.45 -36.61
N ILE A 133 -2.10 -16.39 -35.82
CA ILE A 133 -0.98 -15.87 -35.04
C ILE A 133 -1.34 -15.85 -33.57
N GLN A 134 -0.37 -16.13 -32.71
CA GLN A 134 -0.55 -16.12 -31.27
C GLN A 134 0.63 -15.43 -30.62
N PHE A 135 0.35 -14.61 -29.61
CA PHE A 135 1.38 -13.99 -28.79
C PHE A 135 0.84 -13.72 -27.39
N PHE A 136 1.77 -13.54 -26.45
CA PHE A 136 1.48 -13.20 -25.07
C PHE A 136 1.89 -11.77 -24.78
N VAL A 137 1.03 -11.07 -24.02
CA VAL A 137 1.34 -9.77 -23.43
C VAL A 137 1.48 -9.97 -21.94
N ILE A 138 2.66 -9.68 -21.42
CA ILE A 138 2.94 -9.72 -19.99
C ILE A 138 2.61 -8.34 -19.41
N HIS A 139 1.73 -8.30 -18.39
CA HIS A 139 1.21 -7.06 -17.84
C HIS A 139 0.76 -7.21 -16.38
N ASN A 140 0.76 -6.10 -15.64
CA ASN A 140 0.14 -5.95 -14.32
C ASN A 140 -0.87 -4.80 -14.28
N ILE A 141 -1.32 -4.36 -15.46
CA ILE A 141 -2.38 -3.39 -15.68
C ILE A 141 -3.41 -4.00 -16.62
N GLU A 142 -4.57 -3.40 -16.70
CA GLU A 142 -5.59 -3.80 -17.68
C GLU A 142 -5.10 -3.50 -19.11
N CYS A 143 -5.25 -4.47 -20.01
CA CYS A 143 -4.89 -4.33 -21.42
C CYS A 143 -5.98 -4.92 -22.34
N TYR A 144 -6.12 -4.36 -23.52
CA TYR A 144 -7.10 -4.78 -24.50
C TYR A 144 -6.63 -4.49 -25.93
N LEU A 145 -7.13 -5.24 -26.89
CA LEU A 145 -6.88 -5.01 -28.32
C LEU A 145 -7.55 -3.70 -28.75
N LYS A 146 -6.75 -2.67 -29.03
CA LYS A 146 -7.22 -1.33 -29.40
C LYS A 146 -7.48 -1.19 -30.89
N LYS A 147 -6.65 -1.80 -31.72
CA LYS A 147 -6.71 -1.69 -33.18
C LYS A 147 -6.06 -2.89 -33.84
N ASN A 148 -6.70 -3.36 -34.91
CA ASN A 148 -6.18 -4.35 -35.82
C ASN A 148 -6.62 -4.03 -37.24
N PRO A 149 -5.90 -4.49 -38.28
CA PRO A 149 -6.37 -4.42 -39.63
C PRO A 149 -7.66 -5.24 -39.84
N GLU A 150 -8.54 -4.84 -40.75
CA GLU A 150 -9.82 -5.53 -41.00
C GLU A 150 -9.66 -7.02 -41.39
N TRP A 151 -8.52 -7.38 -41.99
CA TRP A 151 -8.19 -8.75 -42.35
C TRP A 151 -7.50 -9.56 -41.23
N VAL A 152 -7.38 -9.00 -40.03
CA VAL A 152 -6.94 -9.67 -38.83
C VAL A 152 -8.06 -9.63 -37.81
N ILE A 153 -8.57 -10.78 -37.39
CA ILE A 153 -9.71 -10.92 -36.49
C ILE A 153 -9.26 -11.50 -35.16
N LEU A 154 -9.71 -10.92 -34.06
CA LEU A 154 -9.51 -11.52 -32.72
C LEU A 154 -10.37 -12.80 -32.66
N ASP A 155 -9.70 -13.95 -32.60
CA ASP A 155 -10.36 -15.25 -32.45
C ASP A 155 -10.61 -15.59 -30.99
N ASN A 156 -9.57 -15.44 -30.16
CA ASN A 156 -9.65 -15.73 -28.73
C ASN A 156 -8.71 -14.84 -27.93
N MET A 157 -9.08 -14.60 -26.66
CA MET A 157 -8.26 -13.91 -25.68
C MET A 157 -8.40 -14.60 -24.31
N GLN A 158 -7.30 -15.01 -23.70
CA GLN A 158 -7.30 -15.64 -22.39
C GLN A 158 -6.27 -14.96 -21.50
N THR A 159 -6.72 -14.52 -20.32
CA THR A 159 -5.87 -13.88 -19.33
C THR A 159 -5.52 -14.87 -18.23
N TYR A 160 -4.25 -14.95 -17.93
CA TYR A 160 -3.64 -15.69 -16.84
C TYR A 160 -2.94 -14.70 -15.89
N ASN A 161 -2.43 -15.17 -14.75
CA ASN A 161 -1.70 -14.32 -13.80
C ASN A 161 -0.58 -13.51 -14.48
N GLY A 162 -0.85 -12.22 -14.74
CA GLY A 162 0.13 -11.29 -15.28
C GLY A 162 0.44 -11.45 -16.78
N ALA A 163 -0.36 -12.22 -17.52
CA ALA A 163 -0.21 -12.37 -18.96
C ALA A 163 -1.55 -12.58 -19.66
N THR A 164 -1.71 -12.02 -20.86
CA THR A 164 -2.84 -12.30 -21.75
C THR A 164 -2.34 -12.90 -23.05
N CYS A 165 -2.88 -14.04 -23.40
CA CYS A 165 -2.69 -14.70 -24.69
C CYS A 165 -3.71 -14.13 -25.70
N TYR A 166 -3.22 -13.58 -26.79
CA TYR A 166 -4.04 -13.15 -27.94
C TYR A 166 -3.88 -14.15 -29.06
N LYS A 167 -4.99 -14.74 -29.52
CA LYS A 167 -5.07 -15.60 -30.69
C LYS A 167 -5.85 -14.87 -31.77
N LEU A 168 -5.20 -14.62 -32.92
CA LEU A 168 -5.77 -13.85 -34.02
C LEU A 168 -5.81 -14.72 -35.26
N LYS A 169 -6.90 -14.61 -36.02
CA LYS A 169 -7.07 -15.21 -37.33
C LYS A 169 -6.72 -14.18 -38.40
N VAL A 170 -5.85 -14.56 -39.33
CA VAL A 170 -5.45 -13.77 -40.48
C VAL A 170 -6.22 -14.29 -41.68
N LEU A 171 -7.04 -13.42 -42.31
CA LEU A 171 -7.83 -13.78 -43.50
C LEU A 171 -6.94 -13.93 -44.73
N PRO A 172 -7.35 -14.73 -45.76
CA PRO A 172 -6.61 -14.89 -47.02
C PRO A 172 -6.37 -13.55 -47.71
N ASN A 173 -5.20 -13.41 -48.33
CA ASN A 173 -4.88 -12.29 -49.22
C ASN A 173 -5.10 -12.71 -50.67
N THR A 174 -6.14 -12.25 -51.26
CA THR A 174 -6.49 -12.56 -52.69
C THR A 174 -5.77 -11.63 -53.67
N SER A 175 -5.03 -10.65 -53.23
CA SER A 175 -4.21 -9.78 -54.07
C SER A 175 -2.85 -10.42 -54.37
N THR A 176 -2.28 -10.04 -55.50
CA THR A 176 -0.91 -10.41 -55.88
C THR A 176 0.16 -9.61 -55.14
N SER A 177 -0.27 -8.57 -54.41
CA SER A 177 0.64 -7.72 -53.64
C SER A 177 0.62 -8.09 -52.18
N GLU A 178 1.79 -8.02 -51.52
CA GLU A 178 1.92 -8.15 -50.06
C GLU A 178 1.09 -7.04 -49.37
N ARG A 179 0.47 -7.37 -48.24
CA ARG A 179 -0.15 -6.41 -47.36
C ARG A 179 0.43 -6.49 -45.95
N GLY A 180 0.63 -5.33 -45.34
CA GLY A 180 1.08 -5.20 -43.97
C GLY A 180 0.07 -4.47 -43.12
N GLY A 181 0.14 -4.65 -41.79
CA GLY A 181 -0.72 -3.97 -40.85
C GLY A 181 -0.12 -3.98 -39.45
N ILE A 182 -0.65 -3.12 -38.59
CA ILE A 182 -0.21 -2.96 -37.22
C ILE A 182 -1.37 -3.36 -36.28
N ILE A 183 -1.04 -4.21 -35.31
CA ILE A 183 -1.89 -4.56 -34.18
C ILE A 183 -1.48 -3.67 -33.02
N VAL A 184 -2.44 -3.04 -32.36
CA VAL A 184 -2.21 -2.17 -31.19
C VAL A 184 -2.99 -2.72 -30.01
N ILE A 185 -2.30 -2.95 -28.92
CA ILE A 185 -2.84 -3.41 -27.63
C ILE A 185 -2.72 -2.30 -26.62
#